data_512380dbc523401506ae73f941a1de0e
#
_entry.id   512380dbc523401506ae73f941a1de0e
#
_cell.length_a   1.000
_cell.length_b   1.000
_cell.length_c   1.000
_cell.angle_alpha   90.00
_cell.angle_beta   90.00
_cell.angle_gamma   90.00
#
_symmetry.space_group_name_H-M   'P 1'
#
loop_
_entity.id
_entity.type
_entity.pdbx_description
1 polymer ?
#
loop_
_entity_poly.entity_id
_entity_poly.type
_entity_poly.pdbx_seq_one_letter_code
_entity_poly.pdbx_strand_id
1 'polypeptide(L)'
;LLAVWTICLWAALLAGIFAVAEDGRLTMVAVVPVVANLAICALLGTSSGFYRMAIGTIMAVVLVVWVSARWKLLELGRWLSSVVIVLLASAVAVGGCLVVGQNRTILRDHYDPPLSPYDYTSPLSGMRSYIKNHKDDVLLTVDDLPAGSTVRLAVMDRFDGNVWNLSDSTMASDSSNYHRVGDSITNNATGKRFTAKFTVDDGLSDYWLPMAGAASSVKFATSSDADSFYYNTDTMSAIYPSRTSPGLSYTETGVIPRTPTDKEIAKANASSISQPKAEDVPDCVDKLATAIAGG
;
A
#
# COMPACT_ATOMS: atom_id res chain seq x y z
N LEU A 1 11.87 12.01 9.96
CA LEU A 1 13.02 11.66 10.79
C LEU A 1 13.01 12.42 12.13
N LEU A 2 12.85 13.74 12.13
CA LEU A 2 12.90 14.56 13.36
C LEU A 2 11.84 14.14 14.40
N ALA A 3 10.60 13.89 13.98
CA ALA A 3 9.50 13.47 14.87
C ALA A 3 9.79 12.12 15.55
N VAL A 4 10.32 11.15 14.79
CA VAL A 4 10.69 9.83 15.35
C VAL A 4 11.80 9.96 16.39
N TRP A 5 12.82 10.74 16.10
CA TRP A 5 13.91 11.04 17.05
C TRP A 5 13.38 11.68 18.34
N THR A 6 12.49 12.64 18.22
CA THR A 6 11.89 13.34 19.37
C THR A 6 11.10 12.38 20.25
N ILE A 7 10.25 11.52 19.65
CA ILE A 7 9.44 10.53 20.38
C ILE A 7 10.36 9.52 21.11
N CYS A 8 11.37 8.99 20.44
CA CYS A 8 12.31 8.06 21.04
C CYS A 8 13.11 8.70 22.20
N LEU A 9 13.52 9.96 22.05
CA LEU A 9 14.25 10.69 23.07
C LEU A 9 13.39 10.94 24.31
N TRP A 10 12.13 11.37 24.14
CA TRP A 10 11.20 11.54 25.25
C TRP A 10 10.87 10.21 25.94
N ALA A 11 10.66 9.15 25.18
CA ALA A 11 10.42 7.82 25.75
C ALA A 11 11.61 7.33 26.58
N ALA A 12 12.83 7.53 26.08
CA ALA A 12 14.05 7.16 26.80
C ALA A 12 14.25 8.00 28.08
N LEU A 13 13.99 9.30 28.00
CA LEU A 13 14.10 10.22 29.15
C LEU A 13 13.08 9.83 30.25
N LEU A 14 11.83 9.62 29.90
CA LEU A 14 10.78 9.20 30.85
C LEU A 14 11.09 7.83 31.45
N ALA A 15 11.50 6.87 30.64
CA ALA A 15 11.89 5.55 31.13
C ALA A 15 13.08 5.65 32.08
N GLY A 16 14.08 6.50 31.79
CA GLY A 16 15.24 6.74 32.64
C GLY A 16 14.86 7.35 34.00
N ILE A 17 14.00 8.36 34.01
CA ILE A 17 13.52 9.00 35.25
C ILE A 17 12.85 7.97 36.17
N PHE A 18 11.94 7.15 35.61
CA PHE A 18 11.24 6.14 36.38
C PHE A 18 12.15 4.97 36.80
N ALA A 19 13.14 4.60 35.96
CA ALA A 19 14.07 3.52 36.26
C ALA A 19 14.98 3.80 37.47
N VAL A 20 15.30 5.07 37.71
CA VAL A 20 16.17 5.53 38.83
C VAL A 20 15.36 5.82 40.10
N ALA A 21 14.03 5.81 40.05
CA ALA A 21 13.17 6.03 41.20
C ALA A 21 13.46 5.03 42.32
N GLU A 22 13.54 5.52 43.56
CA GLU A 22 13.76 4.69 44.75
C GLU A 22 12.57 3.79 45.08
N ASP A 23 11.35 4.22 44.74
CA ASP A 23 10.12 3.44 44.90
C ASP A 23 10.02 2.35 43.84
N GLY A 24 10.02 1.09 44.27
CA GLY A 24 9.92 -0.08 43.38
C GLY A 24 8.66 -0.11 42.51
N ARG A 25 7.57 0.57 42.91
CA ARG A 25 6.35 0.69 42.10
C ARG A 25 6.57 1.68 40.94
N LEU A 26 7.17 2.82 41.22
CA LEU A 26 7.52 3.82 40.20
C LEU A 26 8.53 3.29 39.20
N THR A 27 9.45 2.47 39.65
CA THR A 27 10.45 1.83 38.75
C THR A 27 9.76 0.95 37.70
N MET A 28 8.64 0.26 38.03
CA MET A 28 7.90 -0.54 37.04
C MET A 28 7.22 0.31 35.97
N VAL A 29 6.88 1.55 36.28
CA VAL A 29 6.31 2.48 35.29
C VAL A 29 7.30 2.78 34.17
N ALA A 30 8.60 2.58 34.39
CA ALA A 30 9.62 2.76 33.35
C ALA A 30 9.42 1.88 32.09
N VAL A 31 8.72 0.75 32.24
CA VAL A 31 8.39 -0.14 31.11
C VAL A 31 7.36 0.50 30.18
N VAL A 32 6.46 1.32 30.71
CA VAL A 32 5.32 1.89 29.95
C VAL A 32 5.79 2.77 28.77
N PRO A 33 6.70 3.75 28.93
CA PRO A 33 7.19 4.56 27.81
C PRO A 33 7.88 3.72 26.72
N VAL A 34 8.60 2.68 27.12
CA VAL A 34 9.28 1.79 26.17
C VAL A 34 8.28 1.00 25.34
N VAL A 35 7.29 0.39 26.00
CA VAL A 35 6.22 -0.38 25.32
C VAL A 35 5.36 0.53 24.45
N ALA A 36 5.01 1.73 24.95
CA ALA A 36 4.25 2.72 24.18
C ALA A 36 5.02 3.15 22.92
N ASN A 37 6.32 3.43 23.03
CA ASN A 37 7.16 3.77 21.88
C ASN A 37 7.24 2.62 20.86
N LEU A 38 7.39 1.38 21.32
CA LEU A 38 7.36 0.20 20.45
C LEU A 38 6.01 0.06 19.74
N ALA A 39 4.91 0.28 20.45
CA ALA A 39 3.56 0.24 19.88
C ALA A 39 3.38 1.33 18.80
N ILE A 40 3.80 2.56 19.08
CA ILE A 40 3.76 3.68 18.12
C ILE A 40 4.60 3.34 16.89
N CYS A 41 5.84 2.87 17.08
CA CYS A 41 6.71 2.46 15.97
C CYS A 41 6.12 1.27 15.20
N ALA A 42 5.41 0.36 15.89
CA ALA A 42 4.72 -0.75 15.24
C ALA A 42 3.53 -0.28 14.42
N LEU A 43 2.73 0.68 14.87
CA LEU A 43 1.53 1.18 14.20
C LEU A 43 1.85 2.14 13.04
N LEU A 44 2.87 2.97 13.19
CA LEU A 44 3.23 4.02 12.22
C LEU A 44 4.44 3.66 11.34
N GLY A 45 5.08 2.52 11.58
CA GLY A 45 6.25 2.08 10.82
C GLY A 45 5.90 1.56 9.42
N THR A 46 6.93 1.33 8.60
CA THR A 46 6.81 0.77 7.25
C THR A 46 6.43 -0.72 7.27
N SER A 47 5.82 -1.21 6.20
CA SER A 47 5.48 -2.62 6.01
C SER A 47 6.72 -3.51 5.89
N SER A 48 7.77 -3.01 5.26
CA SER A 48 9.03 -3.71 5.00
C SER A 48 10.10 -3.34 6.02
N GLY A 49 10.08 -3.96 7.18
CA GLY A 49 11.14 -3.80 8.19
C GLY A 49 12.08 -5.00 8.19
N PHE A 50 13.36 -4.79 7.82
CA PHE A 50 14.40 -5.81 7.99
C PHE A 50 14.63 -6.07 9.47
N TYR A 51 14.58 -7.33 9.89
CA TYR A 51 14.76 -7.77 11.30
C TYR A 51 13.72 -7.28 12.32
N ARG A 52 12.56 -6.76 11.93
CA ARG A 52 11.56 -6.26 12.90
C ARG A 52 11.14 -7.29 13.97
N MET A 53 10.97 -8.56 13.59
CA MET A 53 10.67 -9.64 14.54
C MET A 53 11.83 -9.86 15.51
N ALA A 54 13.08 -9.88 15.01
CA ALA A 54 14.25 -10.04 15.84
C ALA A 54 14.42 -8.89 16.83
N ILE A 55 14.25 -7.65 16.39
CA ILE A 55 14.33 -6.47 17.26
C ILE A 55 13.24 -6.50 18.33
N GLY A 56 11.98 -6.80 17.95
CA GLY A 56 10.86 -6.91 18.90
C GLY A 56 11.11 -7.99 19.95
N THR A 57 11.59 -9.17 19.54
CA THR A 57 11.92 -10.27 20.45
C THR A 57 13.08 -9.92 21.39
N ILE A 58 14.16 -9.31 20.87
CA ILE A 58 15.31 -8.88 21.69
C ILE A 58 14.84 -7.85 22.72
N MET A 59 14.04 -6.87 22.33
CA MET A 59 13.53 -5.86 23.25
C MET A 59 12.62 -6.46 24.33
N ALA A 60 11.75 -7.41 23.97
CA ALA A 60 10.90 -8.12 24.94
C ALA A 60 11.74 -8.89 25.95
N VAL A 61 12.76 -9.62 25.48
CA VAL A 61 13.68 -10.38 26.36
C VAL A 61 14.44 -9.43 27.28
N VAL A 62 14.98 -8.33 26.77
CA VAL A 62 15.72 -7.32 27.58
C VAL A 62 14.81 -6.73 28.67
N LEU A 63 13.57 -6.38 28.33
CA LEU A 63 12.60 -5.88 29.32
C LEU A 63 12.28 -6.90 30.40
N VAL A 64 12.03 -8.15 30.03
CA VAL A 64 11.75 -9.22 31.00
C VAL A 64 12.93 -9.49 31.90
N VAL A 65 14.14 -9.54 31.36
CA VAL A 65 15.38 -9.71 32.15
C VAL A 65 15.56 -8.53 33.10
N TRP A 66 15.35 -7.29 32.63
CA TRP A 66 15.49 -6.08 33.45
C TRP A 66 14.49 -6.06 34.61
N VAL A 67 13.20 -6.38 34.33
CA VAL A 67 12.16 -6.48 35.37
C VAL A 67 12.49 -7.57 36.37
N SER A 68 12.92 -8.75 35.91
CA SER A 68 13.30 -9.87 36.76
C SER A 68 14.51 -9.55 37.65
N ALA A 69 15.50 -8.84 37.13
CA ALA A 69 16.65 -8.38 37.89
C ALA A 69 16.24 -7.38 38.99
N ARG A 70 15.36 -6.44 38.65
CA ARG A 70 14.90 -5.40 39.59
C ARG A 70 14.05 -5.96 40.73
N TRP A 71 13.29 -7.01 40.49
CA TRP A 71 12.53 -7.73 41.53
C TRP A 71 13.35 -8.76 42.27
N LYS A 72 14.67 -8.79 42.09
CA LYS A 72 15.55 -9.77 42.72
C LYS A 72 15.15 -11.24 42.47
N LEU A 73 14.44 -11.48 41.36
CA LEU A 73 14.05 -12.83 40.95
C LEU A 73 15.23 -13.63 40.42
N LEU A 74 16.34 -12.97 40.08
CA LEU A 74 17.60 -13.56 39.60
C LEU A 74 18.55 -13.96 40.73
N GLU A 75 18.13 -13.92 42.01
CA GLU A 75 18.97 -14.40 43.12
C GLU A 75 19.21 -15.92 43.03
N LEU A 76 20.39 -16.35 43.49
CA LEU A 76 20.97 -17.69 43.28
C LEU A 76 20.04 -18.86 43.63
N GLY A 77 19.01 -18.66 44.46
CA GLY A 77 18.05 -19.70 44.85
C GLY A 77 16.82 -19.85 43.92
N ARG A 78 16.61 -18.92 43.02
CA ARG A 78 15.41 -18.87 42.14
C ARG A 78 15.74 -18.75 40.64
N TRP A 79 16.96 -18.95 40.25
CA TRP A 79 17.41 -18.80 38.86
C TRP A 79 16.65 -19.69 37.86
N LEU A 80 16.27 -20.91 38.27
CA LEU A 80 15.48 -21.83 37.42
C LEU A 80 14.09 -21.24 37.10
N SER A 81 13.38 -20.69 38.10
CA SER A 81 12.07 -20.06 37.84
C SER A 81 12.19 -18.82 36.97
N SER A 82 13.25 -18.04 37.10
CA SER A 82 13.52 -16.87 36.25
C SER A 82 13.81 -17.27 34.81
N VAL A 83 14.61 -18.30 34.57
CA VAL A 83 14.86 -18.84 33.25
C VAL A 83 13.58 -19.35 32.60
N VAL A 84 12.74 -20.05 33.34
CA VAL A 84 11.43 -20.53 32.84
C VAL A 84 10.51 -19.36 32.46
N ILE A 85 10.45 -18.30 33.28
CA ILE A 85 9.65 -17.10 32.98
C ILE A 85 10.16 -16.40 31.72
N VAL A 86 11.47 -16.23 31.57
CA VAL A 86 12.07 -15.62 30.38
C VAL A 86 11.79 -16.44 29.12
N LEU A 87 11.91 -17.75 29.20
CA LEU A 87 11.62 -18.66 28.08
C LEU A 87 10.14 -18.63 27.70
N LEU A 88 9.23 -18.65 28.67
CA LEU A 88 7.79 -18.53 28.41
C LEU A 88 7.43 -17.19 27.81
N ALA A 89 7.95 -16.10 28.36
CA ALA A 89 7.70 -14.75 27.82
C ALA A 89 8.26 -14.60 26.38
N SER A 90 9.43 -15.16 26.12
CA SER A 90 10.01 -15.18 24.77
C SER A 90 9.17 -16.01 23.81
N ALA A 91 8.69 -17.18 24.23
CA ALA A 91 7.81 -18.04 23.43
C ALA A 91 6.47 -17.35 23.10
N VAL A 92 5.86 -16.66 24.07
CA VAL A 92 4.64 -15.89 23.87
C VAL A 92 4.88 -14.69 22.94
N ALA A 93 6.01 -14.00 23.09
CA ALA A 93 6.37 -12.87 22.21
C ALA A 93 6.58 -13.33 20.77
N VAL A 94 7.32 -14.43 20.56
CA VAL A 94 7.55 -14.99 19.22
C VAL A 94 6.23 -15.53 18.64
N GLY A 95 5.44 -16.26 19.41
CA GLY A 95 4.13 -16.77 18.97
C GLY A 95 3.16 -15.65 18.61
N GLY A 96 3.10 -14.58 19.42
CA GLY A 96 2.32 -13.37 19.13
C GLY A 96 2.76 -12.69 17.84
N CYS A 97 4.07 -12.55 17.62
CA CYS A 97 4.61 -11.97 16.40
C CYS A 97 4.29 -12.81 15.14
N LEU A 98 4.29 -14.12 15.25
CA LEU A 98 3.95 -15.02 14.15
C LEU A 98 2.46 -14.93 13.76
N VAL A 99 1.57 -14.78 14.74
CA VAL A 99 0.11 -14.70 14.51
C VAL A 99 -0.30 -13.30 14.01
N VAL A 100 0.22 -12.25 14.63
CA VAL A 100 -0.16 -10.86 14.31
C VAL A 100 0.61 -10.32 13.08
N GLY A 101 1.77 -10.90 12.78
CA GLY A 101 2.67 -10.38 11.73
C GLY A 101 2.19 -10.60 10.29
N GLN A 102 1.20 -11.47 10.06
CA GLN A 102 0.77 -11.82 8.69
C GLN A 102 -0.29 -10.87 8.09
N ASN A 103 -1.06 -10.16 8.93
CA ASN A 103 -2.15 -9.28 8.48
C ASN A 103 -2.07 -7.90 9.16
N ARG A 104 -0.88 -7.32 9.22
CA ARG A 104 -0.70 -6.03 9.87
C ARG A 104 -1.26 -4.90 9.00
N THR A 105 -2.26 -4.20 9.48
CA THR A 105 -2.68 -2.90 8.94
C THR A 105 -1.76 -1.81 9.45
N ILE A 106 -1.18 -1.04 8.54
CA ILE A 106 -0.34 0.11 8.89
C ILE A 106 -1.26 1.31 9.00
N LEU A 107 -1.34 1.86 10.21
CA LEU A 107 -2.25 2.98 10.50
C LEU A 107 -1.89 4.22 9.67
N ARG A 108 -0.61 4.42 9.37
CA ARG A 108 -0.13 5.52 8.51
C ARG A 108 -0.77 5.50 7.14
N ASP A 109 -0.92 4.32 6.54
CA ASP A 109 -1.47 4.17 5.19
C ASP A 109 -2.97 4.54 5.13
N HIS A 110 -3.65 4.55 6.29
CA HIS A 110 -5.04 5.00 6.42
C HIS A 110 -5.17 6.51 6.68
N TYR A 111 -4.10 7.17 7.13
CA TYR A 111 -4.09 8.60 7.44
C TYR A 111 -3.32 9.45 6.43
N ASP A 112 -2.55 8.83 5.54
CA ASP A 112 -1.97 9.57 4.40
C ASP A 112 -3.13 10.06 3.52
N PRO A 113 -3.25 11.37 3.25
CA PRO A 113 -4.27 11.86 2.35
C PRO A 113 -4.10 11.20 0.98
N PRO A 114 -5.18 10.94 0.25
CA PRO A 114 -5.09 10.41 -1.10
C PRO A 114 -4.23 11.34 -1.95
N LEU A 115 -3.40 10.75 -2.80
CA LEU A 115 -2.59 11.51 -3.74
C LEU A 115 -3.51 12.22 -4.74
N SER A 116 -3.29 13.51 -4.98
CA SER A 116 -3.97 14.21 -6.06
C SER A 116 -3.36 13.81 -7.41
N PRO A 117 -4.04 13.04 -8.24
CA PRO A 117 -3.51 12.65 -9.55
C PRO A 117 -3.45 13.81 -10.53
N TYR A 118 -4.14 14.91 -10.26
CA TYR A 118 -4.17 16.11 -11.09
C TYR A 118 -2.86 16.90 -11.05
N ASP A 119 -2.01 16.63 -10.06
CA ASP A 119 -0.66 17.22 -9.96
C ASP A 119 0.32 16.60 -10.96
N TYR A 120 -0.09 15.49 -11.63
CA TYR A 120 0.73 14.74 -12.58
C TYR A 120 0.19 14.88 -13.99
N THR A 121 1.12 14.89 -14.95
CA THR A 121 0.76 14.99 -16.37
C THR A 121 -0.14 13.81 -16.78
N SER A 122 -1.24 14.11 -17.46
CA SER A 122 -2.11 13.07 -18.01
C SER A 122 -1.36 12.16 -18.99
N PRO A 123 -1.48 10.83 -18.89
CA PRO A 123 -0.81 9.91 -19.80
C PRO A 123 -1.29 10.06 -21.24
N LEU A 124 -2.50 10.61 -21.46
CA LEU A 124 -3.00 10.90 -22.80
C LEU A 124 -2.18 11.98 -23.51
N SER A 125 -1.64 12.96 -22.77
CA SER A 125 -0.77 13.98 -23.36
C SER A 125 0.59 13.43 -23.79
N GLY A 126 1.08 12.38 -23.10
CA GLY A 126 2.31 11.65 -23.44
C GLY A 126 2.16 10.68 -24.61
N MET A 127 0.95 10.24 -24.94
CA MET A 127 0.69 9.17 -25.90
C MET A 127 1.28 9.46 -27.30
N ARG A 128 1.19 10.70 -27.76
CA ARG A 128 1.78 11.10 -29.05
C ARG A 128 3.29 10.97 -29.04
N SER A 129 3.96 11.22 -27.93
CA SER A 129 5.42 11.08 -27.81
C SER A 129 5.82 9.61 -27.91
N TYR A 130 5.09 8.71 -27.27
CA TYR A 130 5.37 7.27 -27.39
C TYR A 130 5.27 6.78 -28.84
N ILE A 131 4.21 7.17 -29.54
CA ILE A 131 4.00 6.75 -30.94
C ILE A 131 5.03 7.37 -31.90
N LYS A 132 5.42 8.62 -31.67
CA LYS A 132 6.26 9.38 -32.62
C LYS A 132 7.76 9.22 -32.34
N ASN A 133 8.15 9.28 -31.06
CA ASN A 133 9.56 9.38 -30.67
C ASN A 133 10.13 8.03 -30.20
N HIS A 134 9.26 7.13 -29.71
CA HIS A 134 9.64 5.85 -29.09
C HIS A 134 9.00 4.66 -29.79
N LYS A 135 8.68 4.81 -31.09
CA LYS A 135 8.00 3.76 -31.88
C LYS A 135 8.79 2.45 -31.96
N ASP A 136 10.09 2.55 -32.01
CA ASP A 136 11.00 1.41 -32.17
C ASP A 136 11.73 1.06 -30.87
N ASP A 137 11.43 1.78 -29.76
CA ASP A 137 12.04 1.56 -28.46
C ASP A 137 11.25 0.53 -27.66
N VAL A 138 11.94 -0.24 -26.82
CA VAL A 138 11.30 -1.07 -25.80
C VAL A 138 10.95 -0.15 -24.63
N LEU A 139 9.67 -0.09 -24.30
CA LEU A 139 9.17 0.74 -23.18
C LEU A 139 9.11 -0.04 -21.88
N LEU A 140 8.78 -1.32 -21.98
CA LEU A 140 8.52 -2.17 -20.83
C LEU A 140 8.77 -3.62 -21.20
N THR A 141 9.52 -4.32 -20.36
CA THR A 141 9.68 -5.77 -20.43
C THR A 141 8.84 -6.42 -19.33
N VAL A 142 8.04 -7.41 -19.69
CA VAL A 142 7.15 -8.12 -18.78
C VAL A 142 7.36 -9.62 -18.87
N ASP A 143 7.74 -10.24 -17.77
CA ASP A 143 7.95 -11.67 -17.66
C ASP A 143 6.78 -12.33 -16.94
N ASP A 144 6.42 -13.55 -17.35
CA ASP A 144 5.40 -14.42 -16.72
C ASP A 144 3.96 -13.88 -16.73
N LEU A 145 3.65 -12.88 -17.56
CA LEU A 145 2.28 -12.43 -17.75
C LEU A 145 1.51 -13.44 -18.63
N PRO A 146 0.27 -13.84 -18.25
CA PRO A 146 -0.52 -14.76 -19.07
C PRO A 146 -0.75 -14.23 -20.49
N ALA A 147 -0.58 -15.10 -21.47
CA ALA A 147 -0.77 -14.74 -22.88
C ALA A 147 -2.16 -14.13 -23.13
N GLY A 148 -2.20 -13.07 -23.94
CA GLY A 148 -3.43 -12.33 -24.24
C GLY A 148 -3.84 -11.31 -23.16
N SER A 149 -3.08 -11.18 -22.08
CA SER A 149 -3.30 -10.11 -21.10
C SER A 149 -2.85 -8.76 -21.62
N THR A 150 -3.49 -7.70 -21.17
CA THR A 150 -3.13 -6.31 -21.49
C THR A 150 -2.51 -5.63 -20.27
N VAL A 151 -1.59 -4.72 -20.53
CA VAL A 151 -1.03 -3.81 -19.53
C VAL A 151 -1.69 -2.45 -19.72
N ARG A 152 -2.15 -1.85 -18.61
CA ARG A 152 -2.73 -0.51 -18.62
C ARG A 152 -1.77 0.47 -17.99
N LEU A 153 -1.75 1.68 -18.51
CA LEU A 153 -1.00 2.78 -17.92
C LEU A 153 -1.90 3.57 -16.96
N ALA A 154 -3.11 3.92 -17.40
CA ALA A 154 -4.09 4.63 -16.61
C ALA A 154 -5.51 4.34 -17.09
N VAL A 155 -6.50 4.76 -16.30
CA VAL A 155 -7.92 4.71 -16.63
C VAL A 155 -8.47 6.12 -16.49
N MET A 156 -9.08 6.62 -17.56
CA MET A 156 -9.79 7.90 -17.60
C MET A 156 -11.26 7.58 -17.82
N ASP A 157 -12.13 7.98 -16.92
CA ASP A 157 -13.55 7.57 -16.91
C ASP A 157 -14.54 8.74 -16.95
N ARG A 158 -14.04 9.98 -16.97
CA ARG A 158 -14.83 11.19 -17.11
C ARG A 158 -14.51 11.90 -18.41
N PHE A 159 -15.51 12.08 -19.26
CA PHE A 159 -15.43 12.89 -20.48
C PHE A 159 -16.25 14.16 -20.29
N ASP A 160 -15.64 15.34 -20.44
CA ASP A 160 -16.29 16.64 -20.27
C ASP A 160 -16.79 17.25 -21.60
N GLY A 161 -16.66 16.52 -22.69
CA GLY A 161 -16.96 16.99 -24.04
C GLY A 161 -15.71 17.28 -24.88
N ASN A 162 -14.59 17.57 -24.26
CA ASN A 162 -13.32 17.90 -24.90
C ASN A 162 -12.20 16.94 -24.53
N VAL A 163 -12.10 16.55 -23.26
CA VAL A 163 -10.97 15.78 -22.71
C VAL A 163 -11.47 14.66 -21.81
N TRP A 164 -10.82 13.51 -21.92
CA TRP A 164 -10.95 12.45 -20.93
C TRP A 164 -10.10 12.78 -19.71
N ASN A 165 -10.69 12.66 -18.52
CA ASN A 165 -10.07 12.93 -17.24
C ASN A 165 -10.50 11.89 -16.20
N LEU A 166 -10.05 12.05 -14.98
CA LEU A 166 -10.44 11.25 -13.84
C LEU A 166 -11.73 11.77 -13.23
N SER A 167 -12.57 10.88 -12.73
CA SER A 167 -13.72 11.26 -11.89
C SER A 167 -13.26 11.50 -10.46
N ASP A 168 -14.03 12.30 -9.73
CA ASP A 168 -13.83 12.57 -8.31
C ASP A 168 -14.80 11.75 -7.44
N SER A 169 -14.74 11.94 -6.13
CA SER A 169 -15.56 11.23 -5.13
C SER A 169 -17.07 11.42 -5.27
N THR A 170 -17.50 12.32 -6.13
CA THR A 170 -18.94 12.54 -6.44
C THR A 170 -19.48 11.53 -7.46
N MET A 171 -18.58 10.82 -8.14
CA MET A 171 -18.87 9.80 -9.13
C MET A 171 -18.77 8.40 -8.53
N ALA A 172 -19.37 7.41 -9.16
CA ALA A 172 -19.41 6.06 -8.62
C ALA A 172 -18.07 5.32 -8.64
N SER A 173 -17.20 5.65 -9.57
CA SER A 173 -15.81 5.21 -9.53
C SER A 173 -14.96 6.42 -9.18
N ASP A 174 -14.46 6.46 -7.96
CA ASP A 174 -13.50 7.49 -7.54
C ASP A 174 -12.13 7.20 -8.18
N SER A 175 -12.05 7.44 -9.50
CA SER A 175 -10.85 7.15 -10.28
C SER A 175 -9.67 8.05 -9.91
N SER A 176 -9.93 9.13 -9.16
CA SER A 176 -8.89 10.00 -8.61
C SER A 176 -8.35 9.54 -7.26
N ASN A 177 -8.94 8.51 -6.66
CA ASN A 177 -8.62 8.07 -5.30
C ASN A 177 -7.40 7.14 -5.25
N TYR A 178 -6.20 7.72 -5.32
CA TYR A 178 -4.95 6.98 -5.22
C TYR A 178 -4.43 7.00 -3.79
N HIS A 179 -4.34 5.83 -3.18
CA HIS A 179 -3.82 5.66 -1.83
C HIS A 179 -2.49 4.93 -1.85
N ARG A 180 -1.66 5.21 -0.85
CA ARG A 180 -0.54 4.35 -0.55
C ARG A 180 -1.07 3.00 -0.10
N VAL A 181 -0.56 1.94 -0.67
CA VAL A 181 -0.90 0.57 -0.31
C VAL A 181 0.30 -0.14 0.28
N GLY A 182 0.04 -1.03 1.24
CA GLY A 182 1.08 -1.86 1.84
C GLY A 182 1.41 -3.09 0.99
N ASP A 183 2.07 -4.08 1.61
CA ASP A 183 2.47 -5.33 0.96
C ASP A 183 1.29 -6.18 0.46
N SER A 184 0.08 -5.89 0.92
CA SER A 184 -1.15 -6.61 0.55
C SER A 184 -2.26 -5.63 0.19
N ILE A 185 -2.84 -5.84 -0.98
CA ILE A 185 -3.93 -5.05 -1.52
C ILE A 185 -5.18 -5.95 -1.52
N THR A 186 -6.23 -5.50 -0.85
CA THR A 186 -7.49 -6.23 -0.86
C THR A 186 -8.20 -5.98 -2.19
N ASN A 187 -8.51 -7.05 -2.93
CA ASN A 187 -9.36 -6.99 -4.10
C ASN A 187 -10.35 -8.14 -4.11
N ASN A 188 -11.50 -7.92 -4.73
CA ASN A 188 -12.56 -8.90 -4.87
C ASN A 188 -12.64 -9.45 -6.33
N ALA A 189 -11.63 -9.18 -7.15
CA ALA A 189 -11.62 -9.61 -8.53
C ALA A 189 -11.56 -11.12 -8.65
N THR A 190 -12.38 -11.67 -9.52
CA THR A 190 -12.38 -13.09 -9.87
C THR A 190 -11.83 -13.29 -11.26
N GLY A 191 -10.96 -14.28 -11.45
CA GLY A 191 -10.34 -14.53 -12.73
C GLY A 191 -9.06 -15.36 -12.63
N LYS A 192 -8.16 -15.19 -13.58
CA LYS A 192 -6.90 -15.92 -13.66
C LYS A 192 -5.84 -15.25 -12.78
N ARG A 193 -5.33 -15.97 -11.80
CA ARG A 193 -4.21 -15.49 -10.96
C ARG A 193 -2.93 -15.43 -11.78
N PHE A 194 -2.10 -14.43 -11.51
CA PHE A 194 -0.79 -14.28 -12.12
C PHE A 194 0.21 -13.68 -11.11
N THR A 195 1.47 -13.89 -11.43
CA THR A 195 2.60 -13.16 -10.82
C THR A 195 3.53 -12.85 -11.96
N ALA A 196 3.71 -11.57 -12.26
CA ALA A 196 4.50 -11.09 -13.37
C ALA A 196 5.53 -10.07 -12.90
N LYS A 197 6.71 -10.11 -13.52
CA LYS A 197 7.77 -9.15 -13.26
C LYS A 197 7.77 -8.11 -14.37
N PHE A 198 7.78 -6.86 -13.97
CA PHE A 198 7.85 -5.69 -14.84
C PHE A 198 9.21 -5.04 -14.71
N THR A 199 9.80 -4.66 -15.80
CA THR A 199 11.05 -3.89 -15.86
C THR A 199 10.83 -2.72 -16.81
N VAL A 200 11.04 -1.51 -16.32
CA VAL A 200 10.95 -0.28 -17.11
C VAL A 200 12.21 -0.14 -17.96
N ASP A 201 12.02 0.04 -19.25
CA ASP A 201 13.09 0.24 -20.22
C ASP A 201 13.27 1.73 -20.59
N ASP A 202 14.26 2.04 -21.43
CA ASP A 202 14.72 3.40 -21.70
C ASP A 202 13.65 4.35 -22.30
N GLY A 203 12.66 3.80 -23.00
CA GLY A 203 11.62 4.58 -23.65
C GLY A 203 10.48 5.05 -22.74
N LEU A 204 10.38 4.54 -21.51
CA LEU A 204 9.30 4.88 -20.58
C LEU A 204 9.77 5.77 -19.44
N SER A 205 9.28 7.01 -19.42
CA SER A 205 9.51 7.93 -18.32
C SER A 205 8.21 8.68 -18.00
N ASP A 206 7.44 8.13 -17.07
CA ASP A 206 6.09 8.62 -16.74
C ASP A 206 5.86 8.57 -15.21
N TYR A 207 4.84 9.26 -14.75
CA TYR A 207 4.33 9.16 -13.39
C TYR A 207 3.34 8.00 -13.22
N TRP A 208 2.82 7.48 -14.31
CA TRP A 208 1.89 6.37 -14.33
C TRP A 208 2.64 5.06 -14.44
N LEU A 209 2.42 4.18 -13.46
CA LEU A 209 3.10 2.88 -13.43
C LEU A 209 2.27 1.83 -14.18
N PRO A 210 2.83 1.14 -15.17
CA PRO A 210 2.11 0.09 -15.89
C PRO A 210 1.64 -1.04 -14.97
N MET A 211 0.36 -1.45 -15.08
CA MET A 211 -0.24 -2.51 -14.29
C MET A 211 -1.05 -3.47 -15.18
N ALA A 212 -1.11 -4.76 -14.82
CA ALA A 212 -1.78 -5.76 -15.67
C ALA A 212 -3.20 -6.09 -15.22
N GLY A 213 -3.44 -6.26 -13.95
CA GLY A 213 -4.73 -6.74 -13.46
C GLY A 213 -5.19 -6.03 -12.20
N ALA A 214 -6.03 -6.70 -11.42
CA ALA A 214 -6.36 -6.32 -10.06
C ALA A 214 -5.25 -6.83 -9.15
N ALA A 215 -4.37 -5.93 -8.72
CA ALA A 215 -3.23 -6.29 -7.88
C ALA A 215 -3.67 -6.75 -6.49
N SER A 216 -3.06 -7.83 -6.01
CA SER A 216 -3.16 -8.29 -4.61
C SER A 216 -1.89 -7.91 -3.84
N SER A 217 -0.79 -7.72 -4.54
CA SER A 217 0.50 -7.34 -3.98
C SER A 217 1.39 -6.78 -5.08
N VAL A 218 2.13 -5.73 -4.76
CA VAL A 218 3.19 -5.19 -5.63
C VAL A 218 4.45 -5.10 -4.81
N LYS A 219 5.52 -5.73 -5.28
CA LYS A 219 6.81 -5.77 -4.59
C LYS A 219 7.88 -5.08 -5.42
N PHE A 220 8.53 -4.10 -4.86
CA PHE A 220 9.67 -3.41 -5.43
C PHE A 220 10.99 -3.97 -4.92
N ALA A 221 12.06 -3.71 -5.65
CA ALA A 221 13.41 -4.12 -5.23
C ALA A 221 13.89 -3.35 -4.00
N THR A 222 13.47 -2.09 -3.84
CA THR A 222 13.83 -1.23 -2.71
C THR A 222 12.61 -0.78 -1.92
N SER A 223 12.79 -0.49 -0.64
CA SER A 223 11.72 0.06 0.21
C SER A 223 11.38 1.51 -0.18
N SER A 224 12.32 2.26 -0.73
CA SER A 224 12.10 3.62 -1.23
C SER A 224 11.11 3.63 -2.38
N ASP A 225 11.23 2.66 -3.30
CA ASP A 225 10.31 2.54 -4.43
C ASP A 225 8.92 2.12 -3.97
N ALA A 226 8.84 1.19 -3.01
CA ALA A 226 7.57 0.80 -2.40
C ALA A 226 6.87 1.97 -1.68
N ASP A 227 7.64 2.83 -1.01
CA ASP A 227 7.10 4.03 -0.35
C ASP A 227 6.59 5.10 -1.35
N SER A 228 7.00 5.02 -2.61
CA SER A 228 6.56 5.92 -3.69
C SER A 228 5.43 5.34 -4.54
N PHE A 229 4.80 4.25 -4.13
CA PHE A 229 3.76 3.57 -4.87
C PHE A 229 2.37 3.91 -4.34
N TYR A 230 1.50 4.41 -5.21
CA TYR A 230 0.10 4.71 -4.94
C TYR A 230 -0.79 3.95 -5.92
N TYR A 231 -1.85 3.35 -5.41
CA TYR A 231 -2.72 2.48 -6.17
C TYR A 231 -4.19 2.85 -5.99
N ASN A 232 -4.95 2.79 -7.07
CA ASN A 232 -6.39 2.93 -7.05
C ASN A 232 -7.01 1.54 -7.30
N THR A 233 -7.76 1.03 -6.31
CA THR A 233 -8.38 -0.31 -6.37
C THR A 233 -9.54 -0.39 -7.34
N ASP A 234 -10.24 0.72 -7.59
CA ASP A 234 -11.42 0.76 -8.45
C ASP A 234 -11.01 0.73 -9.93
N THR A 235 -9.98 1.49 -10.28
CA THR A 235 -9.48 1.56 -11.65
C THR A 235 -8.34 0.58 -11.91
N MET A 236 -7.79 -0.05 -10.87
CA MET A 236 -6.64 -0.96 -10.95
C MET A 236 -5.45 -0.29 -11.66
N SER A 237 -5.19 0.97 -11.37
CA SER A 237 -4.11 1.76 -11.94
C SER A 237 -3.23 2.34 -10.84
N ALA A 238 -2.01 2.72 -11.18
CA ALA A 238 -1.02 3.16 -10.20
C ALA A 238 -0.30 4.43 -10.62
N ILE A 239 0.05 5.26 -9.62
CA ILE A 239 0.89 6.44 -9.76
C ILE A 239 2.18 6.22 -8.97
N TYR A 240 3.28 6.61 -9.58
CA TYR A 240 4.62 6.57 -9.03
C TYR A 240 5.23 7.98 -9.05
N PRO A 241 5.05 8.77 -7.98
CA PRO A 241 5.47 10.18 -7.89
C PRO A 241 6.95 10.44 -8.17
N SER A 242 7.81 9.44 -7.90
CA SER A 242 9.25 9.54 -8.17
C SER A 242 9.58 9.46 -9.67
N ARG A 243 8.58 9.27 -10.53
CA ARG A 243 8.69 9.07 -11.97
C ARG A 243 9.43 7.78 -12.33
N THR A 244 8.88 7.01 -13.24
CA THR A 244 9.51 5.80 -13.74
C THR A 244 10.84 6.12 -14.44
N SER A 245 11.82 5.27 -14.24
CA SER A 245 13.14 5.39 -14.83
C SER A 245 13.65 4.02 -15.32
N PRO A 246 14.54 3.98 -16.29
CA PRO A 246 15.14 2.74 -16.74
C PRO A 246 15.72 1.91 -15.60
N GLY A 247 15.41 0.61 -15.59
CA GLY A 247 15.85 -0.31 -14.56
C GLY A 247 14.94 -0.40 -13.34
N LEU A 248 13.91 0.44 -13.20
CA LEU A 248 12.86 0.25 -12.18
C LEU A 248 12.19 -1.10 -12.42
N SER A 249 12.22 -1.96 -11.40
CA SER A 249 11.66 -3.31 -11.50
C SER A 249 10.75 -3.59 -10.32
N TYR A 250 9.58 -4.15 -10.61
CA TYR A 250 8.60 -4.57 -9.61
C TYR A 250 7.90 -5.86 -10.03
N THR A 251 7.38 -6.57 -9.05
CA THR A 251 6.60 -7.80 -9.25
C THR A 251 5.17 -7.57 -8.82
N GLU A 252 4.24 -7.67 -9.76
CA GLU A 252 2.80 -7.64 -9.51
C GLU A 252 2.28 -9.05 -9.36
N THR A 253 1.60 -9.31 -8.24
CA THR A 253 0.78 -10.51 -8.05
C THR A 253 -0.66 -10.08 -7.97
N GLY A 254 -1.52 -10.71 -8.75
CA GLY A 254 -2.92 -10.29 -8.83
C GLY A 254 -3.79 -11.26 -9.61
N VAL A 255 -4.89 -10.71 -10.07
CA VAL A 255 -5.92 -11.43 -10.84
C VAL A 255 -6.20 -10.67 -12.13
N ILE A 256 -6.09 -11.34 -13.28
CA ILE A 256 -6.65 -10.82 -14.52
C ILE A 256 -8.17 -11.04 -14.45
N PRO A 257 -8.98 -9.98 -14.39
CA PRO A 257 -10.43 -10.11 -14.27
C PRO A 257 -11.01 -10.88 -15.45
N ARG A 258 -11.95 -11.74 -15.14
CA ARG A 258 -12.70 -12.48 -16.17
C ARG A 258 -13.67 -11.54 -16.91
N THR A 259 -13.66 -11.60 -18.22
CA THR A 259 -14.69 -10.94 -19.02
C THR A 259 -16.03 -11.65 -18.79
N PRO A 260 -17.10 -10.92 -18.41
CA PRO A 260 -18.43 -11.52 -18.27
C PRO A 260 -18.91 -12.08 -19.61
N THR A 261 -19.70 -13.13 -19.57
CA THR A 261 -20.38 -13.66 -20.76
C THR A 261 -21.59 -12.80 -21.13
N ASP A 262 -22.03 -12.85 -22.40
CA ASP A 262 -23.21 -12.11 -22.86
C ASP A 262 -24.47 -12.44 -22.03
N LYS A 263 -24.58 -13.68 -21.56
CA LYS A 263 -25.71 -14.11 -20.69
C LYS A 263 -25.65 -13.48 -19.30
N GLU A 264 -24.45 -13.19 -18.78
CA GLU A 264 -24.26 -12.50 -17.49
C GLU A 264 -24.52 -11.01 -17.66
N ILE A 265 -24.03 -10.42 -18.76
CA ILE A 265 -24.27 -9.01 -19.10
C ILE A 265 -25.78 -8.77 -19.29
N ALA A 266 -26.50 -9.65 -20.00
CA ALA A 266 -27.95 -9.53 -20.22
C ALA A 266 -28.77 -9.58 -18.91
N LYS A 267 -28.23 -10.14 -17.83
CA LYS A 267 -28.86 -10.18 -16.50
C LYS A 267 -28.44 -9.06 -15.57
N ALA A 268 -27.42 -8.29 -15.96
CA ALA A 268 -26.94 -7.19 -15.15
C ALA A 268 -27.91 -6.01 -15.21
N ASN A 269 -28.17 -5.41 -14.07
CA ASN A 269 -28.91 -4.16 -14.02
C ASN A 269 -27.98 -2.99 -14.40
N ALA A 270 -28.54 -2.01 -15.10
CA ALA A 270 -27.83 -0.76 -15.32
C ALA A 270 -27.51 -0.09 -13.98
N SER A 271 -26.30 0.39 -13.82
CA SER A 271 -25.93 1.14 -12.62
C SER A 271 -26.59 2.52 -12.61
N SER A 272 -27.05 2.96 -11.45
CA SER A 272 -27.60 4.31 -11.24
C SER A 272 -26.52 5.39 -11.10
N ILE A 273 -25.38 5.21 -11.74
CA ILE A 273 -24.24 6.14 -11.68
C ILE A 273 -24.61 7.44 -12.36
N SER A 274 -24.41 8.57 -11.67
CA SER A 274 -24.48 9.88 -12.27
C SER A 274 -23.31 10.08 -13.22
N GLN A 275 -23.57 10.26 -14.50
CA GLN A 275 -22.56 10.67 -15.47
C GLN A 275 -22.52 12.20 -15.55
N PRO A 276 -21.34 12.82 -15.74
CA PRO A 276 -21.27 14.25 -16.01
C PRO A 276 -22.05 14.55 -17.30
N LYS A 277 -22.81 15.64 -17.30
CA LYS A 277 -23.41 16.11 -18.55
C LYS A 277 -22.29 16.67 -19.41
N ALA A 278 -22.21 16.21 -20.63
CA ALA A 278 -21.34 16.82 -21.62
C ALA A 278 -21.81 18.26 -21.88
N GLU A 279 -20.87 19.18 -21.89
CA GLU A 279 -21.16 20.60 -22.22
C GLU A 279 -21.17 20.77 -23.74
N ASP A 280 -21.95 21.74 -24.22
CA ASP A 280 -22.04 22.13 -25.63
C ASP A 280 -22.36 20.99 -26.63
N VAL A 281 -23.17 20.02 -26.20
CA VAL A 281 -23.63 18.95 -27.10
C VAL A 281 -24.62 19.53 -28.14
N PRO A 282 -24.34 19.37 -29.45
CA PRO A 282 -25.28 19.80 -30.48
C PRO A 282 -26.61 19.03 -30.38
N ASP A 283 -27.76 19.71 -30.56
CA ASP A 283 -29.11 19.16 -30.50
C ASP A 283 -29.32 17.92 -31.41
N CYS A 284 -28.54 17.81 -32.48
CA CYS A 284 -28.63 16.68 -33.39
C CYS A 284 -28.16 15.36 -32.73
N VAL A 285 -27.30 15.39 -31.73
CA VAL A 285 -26.80 14.20 -31.02
C VAL A 285 -27.90 13.63 -30.14
N ASP A 286 -28.63 14.45 -29.40
CA ASP A 286 -29.76 14.00 -28.58
C ASP A 286 -30.89 13.41 -29.43
N LYS A 287 -31.21 14.06 -30.59
CA LYS A 287 -32.18 13.54 -31.53
C LYS A 287 -31.78 12.19 -32.12
N LEU A 288 -30.49 12.05 -32.47
CA LEU A 288 -29.95 10.80 -32.99
C LEU A 288 -29.92 9.71 -31.92
N ALA A 289 -29.49 10.02 -30.72
CA ALA A 289 -29.46 9.09 -29.59
C ALA A 289 -30.86 8.56 -29.26
N THR A 290 -31.88 9.46 -29.23
CA THR A 290 -33.27 9.07 -29.01
C THR A 290 -33.78 8.21 -30.13
N ALA A 291 -33.44 8.48 -31.38
CA ALA A 291 -33.87 7.68 -32.55
C ALA A 291 -33.24 6.28 -32.55
N ILE A 292 -31.97 6.14 -32.09
CA ILE A 292 -31.28 4.85 -32.02
C ILE A 292 -31.76 4.04 -30.81
N ALA A 293 -31.98 4.67 -29.68
CA ALA A 293 -32.41 4.01 -28.44
C ALA A 293 -33.89 3.57 -28.47
N GLY A 294 -34.64 4.01 -29.45
CA GLY A 294 -36.07 3.56 -29.63
C GLY A 294 -37.06 4.27 -28.71
N GLY A 295 -36.72 5.41 -28.15
CA GLY A 295 -37.60 6.24 -27.32
C GLY A 295 -37.65 5.80 -25.87
#